data_432114a4fd71d0732cd833b2bd1a1b0e
#
_entry.id   432114a4fd71d0732cd833b2bd1a1b0e
#
_cell.length_a   1.000
_cell.length_b   1.000
_cell.length_c   1.000
_cell.angle_alpha   90.00
_cell.angle_beta   90.00
_cell.angle_gamma   90.00
#
_symmetry.space_group_name_H-M   'P 1'
#
loop_
_entity.id
_entity.type
_entity.pdbx_description
1 polymer ?
#
loop_
_entity_poly.entity_id
_entity_poly.type
_entity_poly.pdbx_seq_one_letter_code
_entity_poly.pdbx_strand_id
1 'polypeptide(L)'
;MGAIMNGLKLHSKFIPYGGTFLIFSDYCKPSIRLSAMMGQKVIFVFTHDSIGLGEDGPTHQPIEQLSALRTIPNLNVFRPADTIETFECWQLAIENKNTPSVIALT
;
A
#
# COMPACT_ATOMS: atom_id res chain seq x y z
N MET A 1 -4.47 9.15 7.26
CA MET A 1 -5.05 8.16 6.32
C MET A 1 -4.94 6.74 6.90
N GLY A 2 -3.78 6.13 7.01
CA GLY A 2 -3.63 4.72 7.37
C GLY A 2 -4.30 4.29 8.68
N ALA A 3 -4.14 5.07 9.74
CA ALA A 3 -4.80 4.78 11.03
C ALA A 3 -6.34 4.82 10.94
N ILE A 4 -6.87 5.74 10.14
CA ILE A 4 -8.33 5.82 9.91
C ILE A 4 -8.83 4.56 9.19
N MET A 5 -8.09 4.09 8.18
CA MET A 5 -8.44 2.86 7.47
C MET A 5 -8.40 1.64 8.41
N ASN A 6 -7.41 1.56 9.30
CA ASN A 6 -7.38 0.52 10.33
C ASN A 6 -8.62 0.59 11.24
N GLY A 7 -8.98 1.78 11.70
CA GLY A 7 -10.17 1.99 12.51
C GLY A 7 -11.46 1.57 11.79
N LEU A 8 -11.61 1.95 10.52
CA LEU A 8 -12.75 1.55 9.71
C LEU A 8 -12.84 0.02 9.55
N LYS A 9 -11.71 -0.64 9.33
CA LYS A 9 -11.67 -2.09 9.19
C LYS A 9 -12.00 -2.81 10.50
N LEU A 10 -11.49 -2.32 11.61
CA LEU A 10 -11.78 -2.90 12.94
C LEU A 10 -13.24 -2.70 13.37
N HIS A 11 -13.82 -1.56 13.01
CA HIS A 11 -15.19 -1.23 13.36
C HIS A 11 -16.24 -1.97 12.51
N SER A 12 -15.91 -2.35 11.27
CA SER A 12 -16.91 -2.79 10.31
C SER A 12 -16.38 -3.87 9.35
N LYS A 13 -17.29 -4.37 8.50
CA LYS A 13 -16.94 -5.30 7.41
C LYS A 13 -16.43 -4.61 6.14
N PHE A 14 -16.20 -3.30 6.16
CA PHE A 14 -15.67 -2.58 5.01
C PHE A 14 -14.30 -3.11 4.59
N ILE A 15 -13.99 -2.95 3.33
CA ILE A 15 -12.65 -3.12 2.78
C ILE A 15 -12.12 -1.71 2.51
N PRO A 16 -11.49 -1.07 3.48
CA PRO A 16 -10.99 0.28 3.29
C PRO A 16 -9.80 0.27 2.33
N TYR A 17 -9.81 1.23 1.42
CA TYR A 17 -8.65 1.52 0.60
C TYR A 17 -8.38 3.03 0.59
N GLY A 18 -7.15 3.40 0.36
CA GLY A 18 -6.76 4.81 0.29
C GLY A 18 -5.41 4.96 -0.38
N GLY A 19 -5.20 6.10 -1.02
CA GLY A 19 -4.03 6.33 -1.85
C GLY A 19 -3.31 7.64 -1.57
N THR A 20 -2.00 7.62 -1.85
CA THR A 20 -1.10 8.76 -1.89
C THR A 20 0.14 8.38 -2.72
N PHE A 21 1.14 9.26 -2.84
CA PHE A 21 2.40 8.93 -3.47
C PHE A 21 3.20 7.91 -2.64
N LEU A 22 3.96 7.05 -3.31
CA LEU A 22 4.74 6.00 -2.64
C LEU A 22 5.73 6.55 -1.62
N ILE A 23 6.34 7.71 -1.88
CA ILE A 23 7.25 8.33 -0.90
C ILE A 23 6.59 8.56 0.45
N PHE A 24 5.30 8.89 0.47
CA PHE A 24 4.55 9.12 1.70
C PHE A 24 4.14 7.83 2.45
N SER A 25 4.51 6.67 1.91
CA SER A 25 4.44 5.43 2.69
C SER A 25 5.26 5.52 3.97
N ASP A 26 6.30 6.35 3.99
CA ASP A 26 7.11 6.58 5.20
C ASP A 26 6.28 7.12 6.36
N TYR A 27 5.31 7.99 6.08
CA TYR A 27 4.37 8.49 7.11
C TYR A 27 3.28 7.46 7.47
N CYS A 28 2.98 6.54 6.56
CA CYS A 28 1.97 5.50 6.76
C CYS A 28 2.55 4.22 7.37
N LYS A 29 3.86 4.04 7.34
CA LYS A 29 4.55 2.79 7.71
C LYS A 29 4.12 2.23 9.08
N PRO A 30 4.00 3.02 10.16
CA PRO A 30 3.49 2.51 11.44
C PRO A 30 2.08 1.92 11.33
N SER A 31 1.19 2.58 10.60
CA SER A 31 -0.19 2.11 10.39
C SER A 31 -0.24 0.86 9.52
N ILE A 32 0.59 0.79 8.47
CA ILE A 32 0.73 -0.39 7.61
C ILE A 32 1.22 -1.60 8.43
N ARG A 33 2.24 -1.38 9.24
CA ARG A 33 2.77 -2.42 10.13
C ARG A 33 1.70 -2.93 11.11
N LEU A 34 0.92 -2.02 11.69
CA LEU A 34 -0.19 -2.40 12.58
C LEU A 34 -1.28 -3.18 11.83
N SER A 35 -1.64 -2.79 10.60
CA SER A 35 -2.56 -3.57 9.77
C SER A 35 -2.08 -5.01 9.62
N ALA A 36 -0.78 -5.18 9.30
CA ALA A 36 -0.16 -6.49 9.12
C ALA A 36 -0.14 -7.31 10.41
N MET A 37 0.23 -6.69 11.52
CA MET A 37 0.27 -7.35 12.84
C MET A 37 -1.11 -7.79 13.32
N MET A 38 -2.14 -6.99 13.06
CA MET A 38 -3.53 -7.29 13.42
C MET A 38 -4.25 -8.18 12.40
N GLY A 39 -3.61 -8.54 11.29
CA GLY A 39 -4.24 -9.32 10.22
C GLY A 39 -5.43 -8.60 9.59
N GLN A 40 -5.36 -7.28 9.43
CA GLN A 40 -6.47 -6.49 8.90
C GLN A 40 -6.36 -6.28 7.40
N LYS A 41 -7.42 -6.60 6.68
CA LYS A 41 -7.55 -6.38 5.24
C LYS A 41 -7.77 -4.90 4.96
N VAL A 42 -6.67 -4.21 4.67
CA VAL A 42 -6.62 -2.80 4.28
C VAL A 42 -5.80 -2.71 2.99
N ILE A 43 -6.22 -1.91 2.03
CA ILE A 43 -5.52 -1.75 0.76
C ILE A 43 -4.93 -0.35 0.67
N PHE A 44 -3.61 -0.29 0.58
CA PHE A 44 -2.83 0.94 0.41
C PHE A 44 -2.43 1.06 -1.06
N VAL A 45 -2.89 2.12 -1.73
CA VAL A 45 -2.55 2.39 -3.13
C VAL A 45 -1.54 3.52 -3.17
N PHE A 46 -0.33 3.22 -3.62
CA PHE A 46 0.74 4.21 -3.70
C PHE A 46 1.13 4.45 -5.15
N THR A 47 0.91 5.67 -5.62
CA THR A 47 1.26 6.09 -6.98
C THR A 47 2.63 6.77 -7.04
N HIS A 48 3.08 7.13 -8.24
CA HIS A 48 4.35 7.83 -8.46
C HIS A 48 5.54 7.07 -7.86
N ASP A 49 5.68 5.83 -8.27
CA ASP A 49 6.50 4.80 -7.63
C ASP A 49 8.00 4.87 -7.95
N SER A 50 8.44 5.89 -8.68
CA SER A 50 9.83 5.95 -9.16
C SER A 50 10.32 7.38 -9.40
N ILE A 51 11.57 7.49 -9.85
CA ILE A 51 12.16 8.75 -10.33
C ILE A 51 11.40 9.35 -11.52
N GLY A 52 10.55 8.59 -12.19
CA GLY A 52 9.66 9.06 -13.26
C GLY A 52 8.62 10.11 -12.81
N LEU A 53 8.45 10.34 -11.51
CA LEU A 53 7.68 11.45 -10.96
C LEU A 53 8.13 12.80 -11.55
N GLY A 54 9.42 12.96 -11.82
CA GLY A 54 9.93 14.12 -12.55
C GLY A 54 10.22 15.34 -11.67
N GLU A 55 9.59 16.47 -12.00
CA GLU A 55 9.97 17.82 -11.51
C GLU A 55 9.72 18.08 -10.01
N ASP A 56 8.92 17.28 -9.33
CA ASP A 56 8.78 17.38 -7.86
C ASP A 56 10.08 17.00 -7.13
N GLY A 57 11.00 16.36 -7.81
CA GLY A 57 12.37 16.16 -7.40
C GLY A 57 12.60 15.10 -6.31
N PRO A 58 13.80 15.09 -5.72
CA PRO A 58 14.26 14.01 -4.83
C PRO A 58 13.41 13.80 -3.58
N THR A 59 12.74 14.83 -3.10
CA THR A 59 11.88 14.74 -1.91
C THR A 59 10.63 13.90 -2.13
N HIS A 60 10.25 13.69 -3.41
CA HIS A 60 9.05 12.95 -3.81
C HIS A 60 9.37 11.66 -4.60
N GLN A 61 10.62 11.45 -4.95
CA GLN A 61 11.09 10.30 -5.72
C GLN A 61 11.47 9.16 -4.79
N PRO A 62 10.68 8.08 -4.73
CA PRO A 62 10.97 6.96 -3.83
C PRO A 62 12.17 6.14 -4.33
N ILE A 63 12.98 5.65 -3.40
CA ILE A 63 14.12 4.76 -3.64
C ILE A 63 13.97 3.47 -2.85
N GLU A 64 14.01 3.56 -1.50
CA GLU A 64 14.03 2.41 -0.60
C GLU A 64 12.65 1.93 -0.15
N GLN A 65 11.59 2.67 -0.46
CA GLN A 65 10.24 2.44 0.10
C GLN A 65 9.70 1.05 -0.20
N LEU A 66 9.82 0.58 -1.44
CA LEU A 66 9.36 -0.77 -1.81
C LEU A 66 10.12 -1.86 -1.07
N SER A 67 11.44 -1.75 -1.00
CA SER A 67 12.27 -2.70 -0.26
C SER A 67 11.91 -2.71 1.22
N ALA A 68 11.74 -1.54 1.80
CA ALA A 68 11.34 -1.40 3.20
C ALA A 68 9.93 -1.97 3.48
N LEU A 69 8.97 -1.77 2.59
CA LEU A 69 7.63 -2.35 2.73
C LEU A 69 7.67 -3.88 2.63
N ARG A 70 8.50 -4.43 1.75
CA ARG A 70 8.66 -5.89 1.58
C ARG A 70 9.29 -6.59 2.79
N THR A 71 9.91 -5.86 3.70
CA THR A 71 10.44 -6.44 4.95
C THR A 71 9.38 -6.58 6.05
N ILE A 72 8.18 -6.02 5.88
CA ILE A 72 7.12 -6.12 6.87
C ILE A 72 6.45 -7.50 6.78
N PRO A 73 6.49 -8.32 7.84
CA PRO A 73 5.81 -9.60 7.83
C PRO A 73 4.30 -9.46 7.66
N ASN A 74 3.67 -10.41 6.96
CA ASN A 74 2.24 -10.43 6.68
C ASN A 74 1.74 -9.19 5.92
N LEU A 75 2.53 -8.68 4.98
CA LEU A 75 2.16 -7.60 4.08
C LEU A 75 2.35 -8.06 2.62
N ASN A 76 1.32 -7.98 1.81
CA ASN A 76 1.46 -8.14 0.37
C ASN A 76 1.92 -6.83 -0.26
N VAL A 77 2.95 -6.90 -1.09
CA VAL A 77 3.45 -5.72 -1.82
C VAL A 77 3.48 -6.04 -3.31
N PHE A 78 2.53 -5.48 -4.03
CA PHE A 78 2.37 -5.62 -5.47
C PHE A 78 2.93 -4.40 -6.20
N ARG A 79 3.55 -4.64 -7.34
CA ARG A 79 4.01 -3.59 -8.27
C ARG A 79 3.73 -4.05 -9.69
N PRO A 80 2.48 -3.92 -10.15
CA PRO A 80 2.09 -4.33 -11.49
C PRO A 80 2.74 -3.45 -12.55
N ALA A 81 3.05 -4.05 -13.70
CA ALA A 81 3.68 -3.36 -14.82
C ALA A 81 2.66 -2.84 -15.86
N ASP A 82 1.46 -3.42 -15.88
CA ASP A 82 0.43 -3.06 -16.85
C ASP A 82 -0.99 -3.13 -16.25
N THR A 83 -1.99 -2.86 -17.09
CA THR A 83 -3.40 -2.85 -16.69
C THR A 83 -3.90 -4.24 -16.27
N ILE A 84 -3.44 -5.29 -16.93
CA ILE A 84 -3.87 -6.66 -16.62
C ILE A 84 -3.33 -7.07 -15.25
N GLU A 85 -2.03 -6.89 -15.04
CA GLU A 85 -1.42 -7.15 -13.73
C GLU A 85 -2.02 -6.28 -12.62
N THR A 86 -2.38 -5.03 -12.93
CA THR A 86 -3.06 -4.14 -11.96
C THR A 86 -4.41 -4.73 -11.56
N PHE A 87 -5.19 -5.22 -12.50
CA PHE A 87 -6.47 -5.88 -12.21
C PHE A 87 -6.27 -7.12 -11.33
N GLU A 88 -5.31 -7.97 -11.68
CA GLU A 88 -5.00 -9.17 -10.90
C GLU A 88 -4.54 -8.84 -9.48
N CYS A 89 -3.70 -7.81 -9.31
CA CYS A 89 -3.28 -7.34 -7.98
C CYS A 89 -4.46 -6.86 -7.14
N TRP A 90 -5.40 -6.12 -7.74
CA TRP A 90 -6.62 -5.71 -7.06
C TRP A 90 -7.49 -6.89 -6.68
N GLN A 91 -7.66 -7.88 -7.58
CA GLN A 91 -8.39 -9.10 -7.29
C GLN A 91 -7.78 -9.83 -6.08
N LEU A 92 -6.48 -10.07 -6.10
CA LEU A 92 -5.78 -10.72 -4.98
C LEU A 92 -5.93 -9.94 -3.67
N ALA A 93 -5.81 -8.61 -3.72
CA ALA A 93 -5.97 -7.77 -2.54
C ALA A 93 -7.39 -7.82 -1.95
N ILE A 94 -8.42 -7.92 -2.82
CA ILE A 94 -9.82 -8.03 -2.42
C ILE A 94 -10.15 -9.44 -1.89
N GLU A 95 -9.61 -10.48 -2.50
CA GLU A 95 -9.86 -11.87 -2.10
C GLU A 95 -9.15 -12.25 -0.80
N ASN A 96 -8.00 -11.63 -0.52
CA ASN A 96 -7.25 -11.89 0.70
C ASN A 96 -8.07 -11.53 1.95
N LYS A 97 -8.02 -12.38 2.97
CA LYS A 97 -8.88 -12.22 4.17
C LYS A 97 -8.18 -11.51 5.33
N ASN A 98 -6.93 -11.84 5.58
CA ASN A 98 -6.24 -11.52 6.83
C ASN A 98 -4.87 -10.84 6.62
N THR A 99 -4.64 -10.29 5.43
CA THR A 99 -3.36 -9.66 5.09
C THR A 99 -3.64 -8.33 4.39
N PRO A 100 -3.08 -7.22 4.86
CA PRO A 100 -3.13 -5.97 4.12
C PRO A 100 -2.31 -6.05 2.84
N SER A 101 -2.66 -5.21 1.89
CA SER A 101 -2.00 -5.15 0.60
C SER A 101 -1.55 -3.72 0.28
N VAL A 102 -0.35 -3.61 -0.25
CA VAL A 102 0.16 -2.40 -0.91
C VAL A 102 0.16 -2.65 -2.41
N ILE A 103 -0.38 -1.72 -3.18
CA ILE A 103 -0.33 -1.70 -4.64
C ILE A 103 0.44 -0.44 -5.03
N ALA A 104 1.65 -0.61 -5.55
CA ALA A 104 2.48 0.48 -6.04
C ALA A 104 2.27 0.65 -7.55
N LEU A 105 1.91 1.86 -7.94
CA LEU A 105 1.55 2.23 -9.31
C LEU A 105 2.41 3.38 -9.83
N THR A 106 2.58 3.45 -11.12
CA THR A 106 3.23 4.60 -11.80
C THR A 106 2.29 5.77 -11.95
#